data_404d39ed4f0d7eaffa5851cf35e03a84
#
_entry.id   404d39ed4f0d7eaffa5851cf35e03a84
#
_cell.length_a   1.000
_cell.length_b   1.000
_cell.length_c   1.000
_cell.angle_alpha   90.00
_cell.angle_beta   90.00
_cell.angle_gamma   90.00
#
_symmetry.space_group_name_H-M   'P 1'
#
loop_
_entity.id
_entity.type
_entity.pdbx_description
1 polymer ?
#
loop_
_entity_poly.entity_id
_entity_poly.type
_entity_poly.pdbx_seq_one_letter_code
_entity_poly.pdbx_strand_id
1 'polypeptide(L)'
;MEIFRNNELIGYNYYFFKTKNDEVHVTNQIKLTVKLLAVTIFEIESFGEEKYNNDKLISFNSTTKQNNKKKFVNLVLDTKNNKFIIKGSSYSGEASTNNVIGNWWNHKLLQAESQISPVSGSIKKQAVTFIAKEKIELYGKSYETEHFKIKSRSGFIDLILL
;
A
#
# COMPACT_ATOMS: atom_id res chain seq x y z
N MET A 1 4.09 12.42 -0.20
CA MET A 1 4.89 11.80 -1.28
C MET A 1 4.25 12.17 -2.60
N GLU A 2 5.05 12.72 -3.50
CA GLU A 2 4.66 13.06 -4.87
C GLU A 2 4.77 11.82 -5.76
N ILE A 3 3.88 11.70 -6.74
CA ILE A 3 3.86 10.58 -7.67
C ILE A 3 4.12 11.12 -9.07
N PHE A 4 5.19 10.64 -9.70
CA PHE A 4 5.58 11.06 -11.04
C PHE A 4 5.43 9.91 -12.04
N ARG A 5 5.15 10.28 -13.29
CA ARG A 5 5.20 9.41 -14.46
C ARG A 5 5.88 10.15 -15.59
N ASN A 6 6.99 9.61 -16.11
CA ASN A 6 7.79 10.25 -17.17
C ASN A 6 8.14 11.70 -16.84
N ASN A 7 8.58 11.99 -15.61
CA ASN A 7 8.90 13.31 -15.07
C ASN A 7 7.70 14.29 -14.95
N GLU A 8 6.48 13.84 -15.19
CA GLU A 8 5.27 14.61 -14.96
C GLU A 8 4.68 14.27 -13.61
N LEU A 9 4.36 15.27 -12.78
CA LEU A 9 3.66 15.09 -11.52
C LEU A 9 2.21 14.70 -11.82
N ILE A 10 1.83 13.47 -11.44
CA ILE A 10 0.50 12.92 -11.68
C ILE A 10 -0.37 12.84 -10.43
N GLY A 11 0.19 13.04 -9.25
CA GLY A 11 -0.58 13.01 -8.01
C GLY A 11 0.25 12.94 -6.74
N TYR A 12 -0.46 12.66 -5.65
CA TYR A 12 0.09 12.66 -4.30
C TYR A 12 -0.40 11.45 -3.51
N ASN A 13 0.45 10.99 -2.59
CA ASN A 13 0.12 10.00 -1.59
C ASN A 13 0.57 10.50 -0.21
N TYR A 14 -0.36 10.65 0.72
CA TYR A 14 -0.12 11.14 2.08
C TYR A 14 -0.38 10.03 3.08
N TYR A 15 0.52 9.90 4.06
CA TYR A 15 0.34 9.07 5.24
C TYR A 15 0.38 9.95 6.48
N PHE A 16 -0.60 9.77 7.36
CA PHE A 16 -0.69 10.45 8.64
C PHE A 16 -0.65 9.40 9.75
N PHE A 17 0.27 9.56 10.68
CA PHE A 17 0.48 8.65 11.79
C PHE A 17 0.03 9.28 13.09
N LYS A 18 -0.74 8.54 13.87
CA LYS A 18 -1.12 8.90 15.23
C LYS A 18 -0.84 7.74 16.15
N THR A 19 0.12 7.94 17.06
CA THR A 19 0.53 6.92 18.04
C THR A 19 0.02 7.32 19.43
N LYS A 20 -0.55 6.36 20.14
CA LYS A 20 -0.95 6.50 21.55
C LYS A 20 -0.73 5.16 22.26
N ASN A 21 0.21 5.12 23.21
CA ASN A 21 0.68 3.90 23.84
C ASN A 21 1.12 2.87 22.77
N ASP A 22 0.60 1.65 22.84
CA ASP A 22 0.90 0.57 21.88
C ASP A 22 0.01 0.59 20.62
N GLU A 23 -0.84 1.60 20.49
CA GLU A 23 -1.73 1.75 19.33
C GLU A 23 -1.13 2.71 18.32
N VAL A 24 -1.13 2.28 17.06
CA VAL A 24 -0.76 3.11 15.90
C VAL A 24 -1.93 3.16 14.94
N HIS A 25 -2.38 4.37 14.64
CA HIS A 25 -3.39 4.64 13.61
C HIS A 25 -2.69 5.29 12.43
N VAL A 26 -2.86 4.71 11.26
CA VAL A 26 -2.33 5.24 10.01
C VAL A 26 -3.47 5.57 9.08
N THR A 27 -3.54 6.82 8.64
CA THR A 27 -4.48 7.27 7.61
C THR A 27 -3.71 7.48 6.31
N ASN A 28 -4.21 6.92 5.22
CA ASN A 28 -3.65 7.08 3.88
C ASN A 28 -4.62 7.81 2.97
N GLN A 29 -4.12 8.79 2.24
CA GLN A 29 -4.87 9.51 1.21
C GLN A 29 -4.05 9.53 -0.07
N ILE A 30 -4.61 8.97 -1.13
CA ILE A 30 -3.98 8.96 -2.46
C ILE A 30 -4.92 9.60 -3.47
N LYS A 31 -4.35 10.48 -4.29
CA LYS A 31 -5.03 11.03 -5.46
C LYS A 31 -4.04 11.15 -6.58
N LEU A 32 -4.34 10.53 -7.72
CA LEU A 32 -3.56 10.67 -8.93
C LEU A 32 -4.44 10.61 -10.18
N THR A 33 -3.96 11.27 -11.22
CA THR A 33 -4.63 11.33 -12.53
C THR A 33 -3.58 11.20 -13.63
N VAL A 34 -3.78 10.24 -14.53
CA VAL A 34 -2.94 10.08 -15.71
C VAL A 34 -3.70 10.55 -16.94
N LYS A 35 -3.09 11.47 -17.70
CA LYS A 35 -3.65 11.99 -18.94
C LYS A 35 -2.80 11.54 -20.13
N LEU A 36 -3.46 11.38 -21.27
CA LEU A 36 -2.82 11.20 -22.57
C LEU A 36 -3.49 12.17 -23.56
N LEU A 37 -2.71 13.08 -24.16
CA LEU A 37 -3.22 14.12 -25.08
C LEU A 37 -4.42 14.88 -24.46
N ALA A 38 -4.29 15.33 -23.21
CA ALA A 38 -5.31 16.03 -22.43
C ALA A 38 -6.54 15.19 -22.03
N VAL A 39 -6.63 13.92 -22.44
CA VAL A 39 -7.71 13.01 -22.05
C VAL A 39 -7.30 12.23 -20.79
N THR A 40 -8.14 12.21 -19.76
CA THR A 40 -7.92 11.39 -18.57
C THR A 40 -8.12 9.92 -18.93
N ILE A 41 -7.04 9.13 -18.86
CA ILE A 41 -7.06 7.68 -19.13
C ILE A 41 -7.09 6.84 -17.85
N PHE A 42 -6.67 7.42 -16.72
CA PHE A 42 -6.70 6.76 -15.42
C PHE A 42 -6.79 7.80 -14.31
N GLU A 43 -7.67 7.57 -13.35
CA GLU A 43 -7.75 8.33 -12.11
C GLU A 43 -8.00 7.40 -10.92
N ILE A 44 -7.41 7.74 -9.79
CA ILE A 44 -7.70 7.10 -8.51
C ILE A 44 -7.74 8.14 -7.40
N GLU A 45 -8.73 8.03 -6.56
CA GLU A 45 -8.85 8.74 -5.30
C GLU A 45 -9.22 7.72 -4.23
N SER A 46 -8.38 7.60 -3.20
CA SER A 46 -8.55 6.59 -2.16
C SER A 46 -8.28 7.18 -0.79
N PHE A 47 -9.05 6.73 0.17
CA PHE A 47 -8.87 6.97 1.58
C PHE A 47 -8.80 5.62 2.29
N GLY A 48 -7.81 5.44 3.18
CA GLY A 48 -7.61 4.23 3.94
C GLY A 48 -7.23 4.52 5.38
N GLU A 49 -7.63 3.63 6.28
CA GLU A 49 -7.29 3.68 7.71
C GLU A 49 -6.83 2.30 8.16
N GLU A 50 -5.66 2.26 8.79
CA GLU A 50 -5.09 1.09 9.45
C GLU A 50 -5.03 1.32 10.96
N LYS A 51 -5.36 0.29 11.73
CA LYS A 51 -5.17 0.30 13.18
C LYS A 51 -4.28 -0.87 13.57
N TYR A 52 -3.24 -0.56 14.30
CA TYR A 52 -2.31 -1.53 14.87
C TYR A 52 -2.35 -1.48 16.38
N ASN A 53 -2.12 -2.62 17.02
CA ASN A 53 -1.85 -2.73 18.46
C ASN A 53 -0.69 -3.72 18.64
N ASN A 54 0.37 -3.30 19.36
CA ASN A 54 1.60 -4.09 19.50
C ASN A 54 2.11 -4.62 18.15
N ASP A 55 2.26 -3.75 17.14
CA ASP A 55 2.69 -4.05 15.78
C ASP A 55 1.82 -5.06 14.99
N LYS A 56 0.69 -5.47 15.53
CA LYS A 56 -0.28 -6.34 14.84
C LYS A 56 -1.38 -5.50 14.21
N LEU A 57 -1.68 -5.74 12.94
CA LEU A 57 -2.82 -5.13 12.27
C LEU A 57 -4.12 -5.65 12.91
N ILE A 58 -4.92 -4.73 13.44
CA ILE A 58 -6.22 -5.03 14.05
C ILE A 58 -7.36 -4.80 13.07
N SER A 59 -7.28 -3.73 12.29
CA SER A 59 -8.27 -3.44 11.26
C SER A 59 -7.69 -2.61 10.14
N PHE A 60 -8.28 -2.77 8.95
CA PHE A 60 -8.05 -1.91 7.80
C PHE A 60 -9.38 -1.62 7.11
N ASN A 61 -9.63 -0.34 6.82
CA ASN A 61 -10.79 0.10 6.05
C ASN A 61 -10.33 1.03 4.93
N SER A 62 -10.90 0.87 3.75
CA SER A 62 -10.66 1.80 2.65
C SER A 62 -11.88 2.01 1.78
N THR A 63 -11.92 3.19 1.18
CA THR A 63 -12.82 3.54 0.09
C THR A 63 -12.00 4.10 -1.06
N THR A 64 -12.28 3.65 -2.27
CA THR A 64 -11.54 4.04 -3.47
C THR A 64 -12.50 4.34 -4.60
N LYS A 65 -12.29 5.46 -5.29
CA LYS A 65 -12.88 5.76 -6.59
C LYS A 65 -11.78 5.57 -7.65
N GLN A 66 -11.96 4.61 -8.55
CA GLN A 66 -11.02 4.33 -9.63
C GLN A 66 -11.77 4.34 -10.97
N ASN A 67 -11.46 5.28 -11.86
CA ASN A 67 -12.14 5.44 -13.14
C ASN A 67 -13.69 5.38 -12.97
N ASN A 68 -14.26 6.19 -12.08
CA ASN A 68 -15.67 6.23 -11.69
C ASN A 68 -16.24 4.96 -11.02
N LYS A 69 -15.46 3.90 -10.81
CA LYS A 69 -15.88 2.72 -10.06
C LYS A 69 -15.56 2.89 -8.59
N LYS A 70 -16.57 2.71 -7.74
CA LYS A 70 -16.38 2.66 -6.29
C LYS A 70 -15.90 1.28 -5.87
N LYS A 71 -14.87 1.23 -5.04
CA LYS A 71 -14.31 0.03 -4.44
C LYS A 71 -14.13 0.25 -2.94
N PHE A 72 -14.08 -0.83 -2.19
CA PHE A 72 -13.88 -0.77 -0.74
C PHE A 72 -13.17 -2.01 -0.22
N VAL A 73 -12.62 -1.88 0.97
CA VAL A 73 -12.10 -2.98 1.78
C VAL A 73 -12.47 -2.70 3.24
N ASN A 74 -13.01 -3.72 3.90
CA ASN A 74 -13.13 -3.77 5.35
C ASN A 74 -12.44 -5.05 5.80
N LEU A 75 -11.44 -4.92 6.66
CA LEU A 75 -10.68 -6.03 7.23
C LEU A 75 -10.67 -5.89 8.75
N VAL A 76 -10.89 -6.98 9.45
CA VAL A 76 -10.74 -7.05 10.89
C VAL A 76 -9.97 -8.31 11.29
N LEU A 77 -9.19 -8.22 12.35
CA LEU A 77 -8.53 -9.37 12.96
C LEU A 77 -9.54 -10.14 13.82
N ASP A 78 -9.79 -11.39 13.47
CA ASP A 78 -10.41 -12.36 14.36
C ASP A 78 -9.32 -12.90 15.31
N THR A 79 -9.27 -12.37 16.52
CA THR A 79 -8.28 -12.75 17.53
C THR A 79 -8.44 -14.17 18.02
N LYS A 80 -9.67 -14.72 17.99
CA LYS A 80 -9.97 -16.08 18.43
C LYS A 80 -9.38 -17.13 17.48
N ASN A 81 -9.48 -16.90 16.18
CA ASN A 81 -9.00 -17.83 15.16
C ASN A 81 -7.65 -17.41 14.56
N ASN A 82 -7.10 -16.27 14.98
CA ASN A 82 -5.87 -15.67 14.46
C ASN A 82 -5.87 -15.54 12.92
N LYS A 83 -6.96 -14.98 12.40
CA LYS A 83 -7.16 -14.78 10.95
C LYS A 83 -7.70 -13.38 10.69
N PHE A 84 -7.46 -12.87 9.50
CA PHE A 84 -8.17 -11.72 8.98
C PHE A 84 -9.50 -12.12 8.36
N ILE A 85 -10.57 -11.40 8.69
CA ILE A 85 -11.85 -11.46 8.01
C ILE A 85 -11.93 -10.26 7.08
N ILE A 86 -12.06 -10.51 5.78
CA ILE A 86 -12.04 -9.49 4.74
C ILE A 86 -13.41 -9.42 4.08
N LYS A 87 -13.92 -8.19 3.90
CA LYS A 87 -15.03 -7.86 3.01
C LYS A 87 -14.54 -6.79 2.05
N GLY A 88 -14.33 -7.12 0.80
CA GLY A 88 -13.82 -6.20 -0.20
C GLY A 88 -14.50 -6.33 -1.55
N SER A 89 -14.28 -5.36 -2.41
CA SER A 89 -14.90 -5.31 -3.74
C SER A 89 -14.50 -6.47 -4.67
N SER A 90 -13.37 -7.15 -4.42
CA SER A 90 -12.87 -8.26 -5.24
C SER A 90 -12.61 -9.54 -4.46
N TYR A 91 -12.73 -9.49 -3.13
CA TYR A 91 -12.56 -10.67 -2.28
C TYR A 91 -13.30 -10.47 -0.96
N SER A 92 -14.02 -11.51 -0.56
CA SER A 92 -14.61 -11.65 0.76
C SER A 92 -14.32 -13.04 1.29
N GLY A 93 -13.79 -13.13 2.51
CA GLY A 93 -13.39 -14.40 3.13
C GLY A 93 -12.32 -14.21 4.19
N GLU A 94 -11.68 -15.30 4.56
CA GLU A 94 -10.60 -15.35 5.55
C GLU A 94 -9.23 -15.25 4.88
N ALA A 95 -8.26 -14.67 5.61
CA ALA A 95 -6.86 -14.65 5.20
C ALA A 95 -5.94 -14.90 6.41
N SER A 96 -4.74 -15.43 6.16
CA SER A 96 -3.71 -15.55 7.18
C SER A 96 -3.25 -14.18 7.65
N THR A 97 -2.94 -14.06 8.94
CA THR A 97 -2.32 -12.86 9.55
C THR A 97 -0.89 -12.60 9.06
N ASN A 98 -0.29 -13.54 8.32
CA ASN A 98 1.00 -13.32 7.62
C ASN A 98 0.86 -12.45 6.38
N ASN A 99 -0.37 -12.16 5.93
CA ASN A 99 -0.59 -11.19 4.88
C ASN A 99 -0.45 -9.78 5.42
N VAL A 100 0.05 -8.87 4.59
CA VAL A 100 0.17 -7.45 4.89
C VAL A 100 -0.71 -6.63 3.95
N ILE A 101 -1.09 -5.44 4.38
CA ILE A 101 -1.71 -4.48 3.46
C ILE A 101 -0.64 -3.98 2.49
N GLY A 102 -0.96 -3.94 1.20
CA GLY A 102 -0.04 -3.48 0.13
C GLY A 102 0.17 -1.97 0.15
N ASN A 103 0.64 -1.44 1.27
CA ASN A 103 0.98 -0.03 1.48
C ASN A 103 2.50 0.15 1.59
N TRP A 104 3.01 1.26 1.04
CA TRP A 104 4.44 1.50 0.89
C TRP A 104 5.17 1.93 2.16
N TRP A 105 4.47 2.35 3.19
CA TRP A 105 5.07 2.81 4.44
C TRP A 105 5.54 1.66 5.36
N ASN A 106 4.95 0.46 5.20
CA ASN A 106 5.19 -0.66 6.10
C ASN A 106 6.20 -1.64 5.48
N HIS A 107 7.42 -1.64 5.98
CA HIS A 107 8.50 -2.50 5.51
C HIS A 107 8.25 -4.00 5.70
N LYS A 108 7.26 -4.42 6.51
CA LYS A 108 6.79 -5.81 6.56
C LYS A 108 6.37 -6.32 5.18
N LEU A 109 6.03 -5.41 4.25
CA LEU A 109 5.75 -5.75 2.86
C LEU A 109 6.92 -6.49 2.19
N LEU A 110 8.17 -6.18 2.55
CA LEU A 110 9.36 -6.82 1.98
C LEU A 110 9.55 -8.27 2.44
N GLN A 111 8.95 -8.66 3.57
CA GLN A 111 9.08 -10.00 4.17
C GLN A 111 7.86 -10.87 3.89
N ALA A 112 6.78 -10.28 3.37
CA ALA A 112 5.54 -10.98 3.15
C ALA A 112 5.53 -11.74 1.81
N GLU A 113 5.05 -12.98 1.82
CA GLU A 113 4.82 -13.79 0.60
C GLU A 113 3.58 -13.35 -0.19
N SER A 114 2.69 -12.61 0.47
CA SER A 114 1.48 -12.10 -0.16
C SER A 114 0.99 -10.82 0.52
N GLN A 115 0.31 -10.01 -0.26
CA GLN A 115 -0.29 -8.75 0.17
C GLN A 115 -1.79 -8.71 -0.12
N ILE A 116 -2.51 -7.99 0.75
CA ILE A 116 -3.92 -7.66 0.57
C ILE A 116 -3.99 -6.31 -0.13
N SER A 117 -4.66 -6.26 -1.27
CA SER A 117 -4.86 -5.01 -2.02
C SER A 117 -5.64 -3.98 -1.19
N PRO A 118 -5.10 -2.79 -0.92
CA PRO A 118 -5.80 -1.74 -0.20
C PRO A 118 -6.99 -1.16 -0.98
N VAL A 119 -7.09 -1.45 -2.27
CA VAL A 119 -8.16 -0.95 -3.15
C VAL A 119 -9.35 -1.90 -3.20
N SER A 120 -9.13 -3.22 -3.12
CA SER A 120 -10.19 -4.18 -3.45
C SER A 120 -10.26 -5.41 -2.54
N GLY A 121 -9.32 -5.57 -1.60
CA GLY A 121 -9.25 -6.71 -0.68
C GLY A 121 -8.66 -7.99 -1.31
N SER A 122 -8.36 -8.01 -2.61
CA SER A 122 -7.79 -9.20 -3.25
C SER A 122 -6.41 -9.56 -2.69
N ILE A 123 -6.16 -10.85 -2.47
CA ILE A 123 -4.87 -11.35 -1.99
C ILE A 123 -3.99 -11.66 -3.20
N LYS A 124 -2.77 -11.11 -3.20
CA LYS A 124 -1.80 -11.28 -4.29
C LYS A 124 -0.50 -11.84 -3.73
N LYS A 125 -0.08 -12.98 -4.24
CA LYS A 125 1.27 -13.49 -4.00
C LYS A 125 2.30 -12.55 -4.60
N GLN A 126 3.43 -12.44 -3.94
CA GLN A 126 4.57 -11.64 -4.37
C GLN A 126 5.88 -12.37 -4.13
N ALA A 127 6.89 -11.99 -4.87
CA ALA A 127 8.28 -12.32 -4.62
C ALA A 127 9.07 -11.02 -4.48
N VAL A 128 9.85 -10.91 -3.42
CA VAL A 128 10.70 -9.75 -3.13
C VAL A 128 12.14 -10.16 -3.36
N THR A 129 12.87 -9.34 -4.11
CA THR A 129 14.29 -9.54 -4.41
C THR A 129 15.05 -8.28 -4.01
N PHE A 130 16.05 -8.41 -3.17
CA PHE A 130 17.03 -7.35 -2.95
C PHE A 130 17.89 -7.20 -4.20
N ILE A 131 18.06 -5.97 -4.69
CA ILE A 131 18.81 -5.67 -5.90
C ILE A 131 20.19 -5.13 -5.55
N ALA A 132 20.25 -4.03 -4.80
CA ALA A 132 21.51 -3.36 -4.49
C ALA A 132 21.38 -2.40 -3.30
N LYS A 133 22.52 -1.98 -2.76
CA LYS A 133 22.66 -0.72 -2.01
C LYS A 133 23.05 0.37 -2.98
N GLU A 134 22.35 1.47 -2.95
CA GLU A 134 22.53 2.58 -3.90
C GLU A 134 22.60 3.91 -3.13
N LYS A 135 23.27 4.89 -3.74
CA LYS A 135 23.20 6.27 -3.23
C LYS A 135 22.27 7.06 -4.11
N ILE A 136 21.33 7.72 -3.49
CA ILE A 136 20.43 8.66 -4.17
C ILE A 136 20.65 10.08 -3.64
N GLU A 137 20.46 11.06 -4.50
CA GLU A 137 20.49 12.47 -4.11
C GLU A 137 19.06 13.01 -4.03
N LEU A 138 18.69 13.52 -2.85
CA LEU A 138 17.43 14.19 -2.62
C LEU A 138 17.70 15.55 -1.98
N TYR A 139 17.19 16.61 -2.62
CA TYR A 139 17.34 18.00 -2.13
C TYR A 139 18.80 18.39 -1.83
N GLY A 140 19.75 17.95 -2.69
CA GLY A 140 21.18 18.23 -2.55
C GLY A 140 21.89 17.46 -1.41
N LYS A 141 21.25 16.43 -0.85
CA LYS A 141 21.84 15.52 0.13
C LYS A 141 21.90 14.11 -0.42
N SER A 142 23.02 13.43 -0.18
CA SER A 142 23.20 12.02 -0.54
C SER A 142 22.71 11.12 0.59
N TYR A 143 21.93 10.08 0.22
CA TYR A 143 21.41 9.08 1.14
C TYR A 143 21.79 7.68 0.66
N GLU A 144 22.23 6.82 1.58
CA GLU A 144 22.37 5.40 1.31
C GLU A 144 21.00 4.73 1.38
N THR A 145 20.68 3.96 0.37
CA THR A 145 19.36 3.32 0.21
C THR A 145 19.49 1.86 -0.12
N GLU A 146 18.43 1.11 0.11
CA GLU A 146 18.29 -0.28 -0.31
C GLU A 146 17.24 -0.38 -1.41
N HIS A 147 17.63 -0.98 -2.54
CA HIS A 147 16.76 -1.18 -3.70
C HIS A 147 16.21 -2.61 -3.70
N PHE A 148 14.89 -2.72 -3.76
CA PHE A 148 14.17 -3.98 -3.84
C PHE A 148 13.28 -4.02 -5.07
N LYS A 149 13.12 -5.21 -5.64
CA LYS A 149 12.13 -5.49 -6.68
C LYS A 149 11.04 -6.39 -6.12
N ILE A 150 9.80 -5.91 -6.19
CA ILE A 150 8.60 -6.68 -5.80
C ILE A 150 7.89 -7.13 -7.06
N LYS A 151 7.87 -8.44 -7.31
CA LYS A 151 7.17 -9.05 -8.45
C LYS A 151 5.86 -9.66 -7.97
N SER A 152 4.76 -9.34 -8.63
CA SER A 152 3.45 -9.95 -8.41
C SER A 152 2.83 -10.40 -9.74
N ARG A 153 1.69 -11.09 -9.68
CA ARG A 153 0.98 -11.51 -10.90
C ARG A 153 0.59 -10.33 -11.81
N SER A 154 0.44 -9.13 -11.26
CA SER A 154 0.06 -7.91 -11.99
C SER A 154 1.23 -7.11 -12.55
N GLY A 155 2.48 -7.57 -12.37
CA GLY A 155 3.68 -6.87 -12.80
C GLY A 155 4.76 -6.83 -11.71
N PHE A 156 5.70 -5.93 -11.88
CA PHE A 156 6.75 -5.66 -10.88
C PHE A 156 6.76 -4.18 -10.50
N ILE A 157 7.35 -3.91 -9.35
CA ILE A 157 7.58 -2.58 -8.81
C ILE A 157 8.99 -2.56 -8.26
N ASP A 158 9.74 -1.53 -8.59
CA ASP A 158 11.01 -1.22 -7.94
C ASP A 158 10.73 -0.28 -6.76
N LEU A 159 11.30 -0.59 -5.59
CA LEU A 159 11.15 0.13 -4.35
C LEU A 159 12.52 0.47 -3.79
N ILE A 160 12.78 1.76 -3.59
CA ILE A 160 14.02 2.26 -2.99
C ILE A 160 13.67 2.82 -1.62
N LEU A 161 14.34 2.29 -0.58
CA LEU A 161 14.10 2.65 0.81
C LEU A 161 15.32 3.36 1.41
N LEU A 162 15.03 4.36 2.24
CA LEU A 162 16.01 5.08 3.08
C LEU A 162 16.26 4.31 4.37
#